data_d0c7ac7dbe37f93b59a156878c8e397c
#
_entry.id   d0c7ac7dbe37f93b59a156878c8e397c
#
_cell.length_a   1.000
_cell.length_b   1.000
_cell.length_c   1.000
_cell.angle_alpha   90.00
_cell.angle_beta   90.00
_cell.angle_gamma   90.00
#
_symmetry.space_group_name_H-M   'P 1'
#
loop_
_entity.id
_entity.type
_entity.pdbx_description
1 polymer ?
#
loop_
_entity_poly.entity_id
_entity_poly.type
_entity_poly.pdbx_seq_one_letter_code
_entity_poly.pdbx_strand_id
1 'polypeptide(L)'
;MQKFGWCFIGTGSIANTVAKELIKSERSYIESVYNRTEEKGINFTKKYGGKYYADPVKAMESDNVSAVYISLTNDLHYEYCLKAINLKKNVLLEKPFTINAKETIELIEAAKRNNVYIAEAMWTWFNDSAIKAKELVKKIGNINRAKISFGFPIKSLSKKGRLWDIDKGGGALLDLGVYPIRYAYELFGIPKNIKASSKIYKGIDTNDSLIFEYDGFNCEIKISITSILSEVALVKGDKGEIKVPWFHCAHKVIHKSDETKTYVDNSLLYGRQFSRVEDEIISGKKESSYVSLKSTLDIMKIMDVIRKQIGVSYKQDK
;
A
#
# COMPACT_ATOMS: atom_id res chain seq x y z
N MET A 1 29.19 4.23 -4.85
CA MET A 1 27.78 4.48 -4.38
C MET A 1 27.66 3.91 -2.97
N GLN A 2 27.08 4.65 -2.03
CA GLN A 2 26.90 4.16 -0.65
C GLN A 2 25.93 2.97 -0.67
N LYS A 3 26.29 1.86 -0.05
CA LYS A 3 25.43 0.68 0.08
C LYS A 3 24.30 0.96 1.06
N PHE A 4 23.12 0.36 0.84
CA PHE A 4 21.93 0.55 1.67
C PHE A 4 21.40 -0.82 2.11
N GLY A 5 21.54 -1.12 3.40
CA GLY A 5 21.14 -2.39 4.00
C GLY A 5 19.70 -2.37 4.49
N TRP A 6 18.90 -3.34 4.07
CA TRP A 6 17.52 -3.52 4.50
C TRP A 6 17.38 -4.67 5.49
N CYS A 7 16.65 -4.44 6.58
CA CYS A 7 16.13 -5.50 7.43
C CYS A 7 14.74 -5.91 6.94
N PHE A 8 14.53 -7.19 6.66
CA PHE A 8 13.23 -7.73 6.24
C PHE A 8 12.53 -8.40 7.42
N ILE A 9 11.39 -7.85 7.84
CA ILE A 9 10.51 -8.42 8.86
C ILE A 9 9.33 -9.09 8.17
N GLY A 10 9.39 -10.42 8.09
CA GLY A 10 8.47 -11.26 7.31
C GLY A 10 9.06 -11.69 5.97
N THR A 11 8.78 -12.95 5.60
CA THR A 11 9.27 -13.60 4.36
C THR A 11 8.12 -14.18 3.53
N GLY A 12 6.96 -13.50 3.57
CA GLY A 12 5.76 -13.87 2.83
C GLY A 12 5.89 -13.70 1.31
N SER A 13 4.79 -13.87 0.60
CA SER A 13 4.75 -13.76 -0.87
C SER A 13 5.24 -12.40 -1.35
N ILE A 14 4.77 -11.30 -0.73
CA ILE A 14 5.18 -9.95 -1.13
C ILE A 14 6.67 -9.71 -0.87
N ALA A 15 7.21 -10.15 0.28
CA ALA A 15 8.64 -10.05 0.55
C ALA A 15 9.49 -10.76 -0.50
N ASN A 16 9.06 -11.95 -0.95
CA ASN A 16 9.76 -12.69 -2.02
C ASN A 16 9.69 -11.95 -3.36
N THR A 17 8.56 -11.33 -3.70
CA THR A 17 8.41 -10.54 -4.92
C THR A 17 9.33 -9.32 -4.90
N VAL A 18 9.31 -8.58 -3.80
CA VAL A 18 10.13 -7.40 -3.57
C VAL A 18 11.62 -7.72 -3.58
N ALA A 19 12.04 -8.77 -2.87
CA ALA A 19 13.44 -9.16 -2.77
C ALA A 19 14.06 -9.48 -4.14
N LYS A 20 13.29 -10.10 -5.05
CA LYS A 20 13.75 -10.38 -6.43
C LYS A 20 14.12 -9.12 -7.21
N GLU A 21 13.42 -8.01 -6.95
CA GLU A 21 13.70 -6.74 -7.62
C GLU A 21 14.80 -5.98 -6.89
N LEU A 22 14.76 -5.98 -5.55
CA LEU A 22 15.73 -5.28 -4.71
C LEU A 22 17.16 -5.74 -4.95
N ILE A 23 17.40 -7.05 -5.02
CA ILE A 23 18.76 -7.59 -5.23
C ILE A 23 19.36 -7.31 -6.62
N LYS A 24 18.57 -6.77 -7.57
CA LYS A 24 19.07 -6.28 -8.85
C LYS A 24 19.70 -4.89 -8.75
N SER A 25 19.49 -4.20 -7.64
CA SER A 25 20.09 -2.90 -7.39
C SER A 25 21.57 -3.05 -7.02
N GLU A 26 22.41 -2.20 -7.56
CA GLU A 26 23.83 -2.14 -7.15
C GLU A 26 24.01 -1.53 -5.75
N ARG A 27 23.04 -0.73 -5.29
CA ARG A 27 23.05 -0.05 -3.99
C ARG A 27 22.44 -0.88 -2.88
N SER A 28 21.28 -1.44 -3.13
CA SER A 28 20.43 -2.08 -2.13
C SER A 28 20.83 -3.53 -1.88
N TYR A 29 20.81 -3.95 -0.63
CA TYR A 29 20.98 -5.35 -0.28
C TYR A 29 20.19 -5.70 0.98
N ILE A 30 19.95 -6.99 1.20
CA ILE A 30 19.31 -7.49 2.41
C ILE A 30 20.41 -7.76 3.43
N GLU A 31 20.41 -7.02 4.54
CA GLU A 31 21.36 -7.17 5.65
C GLU A 31 20.89 -8.27 6.61
N SER A 32 19.64 -8.20 7.02
CA SER A 32 19.08 -9.08 8.04
C SER A 32 17.65 -9.46 7.73
N VAL A 33 17.24 -10.61 8.25
CA VAL A 33 15.91 -11.19 8.02
C VAL A 33 15.37 -11.78 9.31
N TYR A 34 14.11 -11.47 9.63
CA TYR A 34 13.33 -12.15 10.65
C TYR A 34 12.09 -12.80 10.03
N ASN A 35 11.81 -13.99 10.46
CA ASN A 35 10.52 -14.65 10.23
C ASN A 35 10.23 -15.59 11.40
N ARG A 36 8.97 -15.61 11.86
CA ARG A 36 8.53 -16.48 12.97
C ARG A 36 8.83 -17.96 12.72
N THR A 37 8.70 -18.43 11.47
CA THR A 37 9.08 -19.78 11.06
C THR A 37 10.53 -19.76 10.58
N GLU A 38 11.44 -20.35 11.37
CA GLU A 38 12.88 -20.35 11.12
C GLU A 38 13.24 -20.85 9.72
N GLU A 39 12.73 -22.01 9.33
CA GLU A 39 12.97 -22.60 8.02
C GLU A 39 12.66 -21.62 6.86
N LYS A 40 11.54 -20.87 6.96
CA LYS A 40 11.17 -19.87 5.95
C LYS A 40 12.16 -18.71 5.92
N GLY A 41 12.65 -18.27 7.08
CA GLY A 41 13.66 -17.22 7.19
C GLY A 41 14.99 -17.67 6.57
N ILE A 42 15.47 -18.85 6.92
CA ILE A 42 16.71 -19.43 6.37
C ILE A 42 16.59 -19.65 4.85
N ASN A 43 15.46 -20.19 4.36
CA ASN A 43 15.26 -20.36 2.92
C ASN A 43 15.22 -19.04 2.15
N PHE A 44 14.70 -17.99 2.77
CA PHE A 44 14.69 -16.64 2.19
C PHE A 44 16.11 -16.07 2.10
N THR A 45 16.93 -16.20 3.16
CA THR A 45 18.32 -15.71 3.13
C THR A 45 19.22 -16.49 2.17
N LYS A 46 19.03 -17.80 2.04
CA LYS A 46 19.72 -18.62 1.03
C LYS A 46 19.47 -18.12 -0.39
N LYS A 47 18.28 -17.56 -0.65
CA LYS A 47 17.82 -17.14 -1.98
C LYS A 47 18.20 -15.70 -2.31
N TYR A 48 18.13 -14.81 -1.33
CA TYR A 48 18.23 -13.36 -1.55
C TYR A 48 19.36 -12.69 -0.79
N GLY A 49 20.10 -13.43 0.03
CA GLY A 49 21.15 -12.90 0.91
C GLY A 49 20.62 -12.45 2.27
N GLY A 50 21.50 -11.87 3.05
CA GLY A 50 21.23 -11.44 4.41
C GLY A 50 21.46 -12.54 5.46
N LYS A 51 21.39 -12.14 6.74
CA LYS A 51 21.52 -13.04 7.89
C LYS A 51 20.17 -13.23 8.58
N TYR A 52 19.80 -14.49 8.83
CA TYR A 52 18.60 -14.82 9.59
C TYR A 52 18.80 -14.58 11.09
N TYR A 53 17.78 -14.03 11.74
CA TYR A 53 17.69 -13.88 13.20
C TYR A 53 16.35 -14.44 13.69
N ALA A 54 16.40 -15.20 14.80
CA ALA A 54 15.20 -15.71 15.47
C ALA A 54 14.46 -14.63 16.29
N ASP A 55 15.15 -13.51 16.57
CA ASP A 55 14.64 -12.36 17.30
C ASP A 55 14.51 -11.15 16.36
N PRO A 56 13.32 -10.55 16.23
CA PRO A 56 13.10 -9.40 15.35
C PRO A 56 13.89 -8.16 15.78
N VAL A 57 14.10 -7.95 17.09
CA VAL A 57 14.87 -6.82 17.60
C VAL A 57 16.34 -6.94 17.16
N LYS A 58 16.93 -8.12 17.36
CA LYS A 58 18.29 -8.38 16.92
C LYS A 58 18.47 -8.25 15.39
N ALA A 59 17.45 -8.63 14.62
CA ALA A 59 17.46 -8.41 13.17
C ALA A 59 17.47 -6.92 12.83
N MET A 60 16.64 -6.11 13.49
CA MET A 60 16.56 -4.66 13.29
C MET A 60 17.83 -3.92 13.74
N GLU A 61 18.48 -4.39 14.80
CA GLU A 61 19.69 -3.79 15.38
C GLU A 61 20.99 -4.16 14.67
N SER A 62 20.97 -5.08 13.69
CA SER A 62 22.16 -5.42 12.92
C SER A 62 22.86 -4.16 12.37
N ASP A 63 24.19 -4.11 12.44
CA ASP A 63 25.00 -2.89 12.31
C ASP A 63 24.78 -2.10 11.02
N ASN A 64 24.57 -2.80 9.91
CA ASN A 64 24.43 -2.17 8.60
C ASN A 64 22.97 -1.96 8.17
N VAL A 65 22.01 -2.10 9.08
CA VAL A 65 20.59 -1.85 8.79
C VAL A 65 20.31 -0.35 8.71
N SER A 66 20.08 0.13 7.49
CA SER A 66 19.71 1.52 7.18
C SER A 66 18.19 1.75 7.32
N ALA A 67 17.40 0.74 6.97
CA ALA A 67 15.94 0.77 7.10
C ALA A 67 15.34 -0.63 7.27
N VAL A 68 14.13 -0.67 7.83
CA VAL A 68 13.35 -1.89 8.06
C VAL A 68 12.17 -1.92 7.10
N TYR A 69 12.04 -3.02 6.36
CA TYR A 69 10.86 -3.32 5.55
C TYR A 69 10.00 -4.34 6.29
N ILE A 70 8.74 -3.97 6.59
CA ILE A 70 7.81 -4.80 7.35
C ILE A 70 6.71 -5.30 6.43
N SER A 71 6.60 -6.64 6.27
CA SER A 71 5.67 -7.32 5.37
C SER A 71 4.99 -8.51 6.04
N LEU A 72 4.47 -8.25 7.22
CA LEU A 72 3.71 -9.20 8.04
C LEU A 72 2.22 -9.20 7.65
N THR A 73 1.38 -9.86 8.44
CA THR A 73 -0.07 -9.73 8.36
C THR A 73 -0.52 -8.40 8.98
N ASN A 74 -1.63 -7.84 8.50
CA ASN A 74 -2.07 -6.48 8.82
C ASN A 74 -2.17 -6.22 10.34
N ASP A 75 -2.58 -7.22 11.11
CA ASP A 75 -2.69 -7.19 12.59
C ASP A 75 -1.37 -6.99 13.31
N LEU A 76 -0.23 -7.24 12.65
CA LEU A 76 1.10 -7.12 13.22
C LEU A 76 1.85 -5.86 12.77
N HIS A 77 1.31 -5.10 11.82
CA HIS A 77 1.95 -3.91 11.27
C HIS A 77 2.29 -2.89 12.36
N TYR A 78 1.31 -2.54 13.19
CA TYR A 78 1.48 -1.56 14.25
C TYR A 78 2.59 -1.94 15.23
N GLU A 79 2.53 -3.16 15.78
CA GLU A 79 3.46 -3.63 16.79
C GLU A 79 4.91 -3.60 16.30
N TYR A 80 5.17 -4.19 15.13
CA TYR A 80 6.53 -4.29 14.61
C TYR A 80 7.06 -2.96 14.08
N CYS A 81 6.19 -2.09 13.55
CA CYS A 81 6.56 -0.75 13.16
C CYS A 81 6.95 0.10 14.37
N LEU A 82 6.17 0.05 15.46
CA LEU A 82 6.49 0.76 16.69
C LEU A 82 7.81 0.28 17.32
N LYS A 83 8.09 -1.03 17.27
CA LYS A 83 9.40 -1.58 17.70
C LYS A 83 10.55 -0.99 16.90
N ALA A 84 10.44 -0.96 15.56
CA ALA A 84 11.48 -0.41 14.70
C ALA A 84 11.71 1.09 14.95
N ILE A 85 10.62 1.86 15.12
CA ILE A 85 10.68 3.29 15.44
C ILE A 85 11.39 3.53 16.77
N ASN A 86 11.07 2.74 17.81
CA ASN A 86 11.70 2.86 19.13
C ASN A 86 13.20 2.49 19.11
N LEU A 87 13.61 1.64 18.19
CA LEU A 87 15.02 1.35 17.88
C LEU A 87 15.66 2.40 16.98
N LYS A 88 14.98 3.53 16.72
CA LYS A 88 15.42 4.63 15.84
C LYS A 88 15.77 4.18 14.42
N LYS A 89 15.07 3.15 13.91
CA LYS A 89 15.22 2.68 12.53
C LYS A 89 14.21 3.35 11.60
N ASN A 90 14.63 3.68 10.39
CA ASN A 90 13.74 4.10 9.33
C ASN A 90 12.85 2.93 8.90
N VAL A 91 11.60 3.18 8.51
CA VAL A 91 10.63 2.12 8.22
C VAL A 91 9.92 2.33 6.89
N LEU A 92 9.85 1.27 6.11
CA LEU A 92 8.91 1.10 5.00
C LEU A 92 7.92 0.00 5.38
N LEU A 93 6.66 0.38 5.67
CA LEU A 93 5.62 -0.51 6.17
C LEU A 93 4.65 -0.89 5.07
N GLU A 94 4.38 -2.18 4.87
CA GLU A 94 3.40 -2.65 3.88
C GLU A 94 2.00 -2.07 4.08
N LYS A 95 1.30 -2.00 2.97
CA LYS A 95 -0.11 -1.60 2.93
C LYS A 95 -1.04 -2.76 3.36
N PRO A 96 -2.19 -2.47 3.98
CA PRO A 96 -2.57 -1.16 4.53
C PRO A 96 -1.64 -0.80 5.69
N PHE A 97 -1.43 0.48 5.91
CA PHE A 97 -0.44 0.95 6.89
C PHE A 97 -0.68 0.36 8.29
N THR A 98 -1.93 0.40 8.75
CA THR A 98 -2.40 -0.19 10.02
C THR A 98 -3.82 -0.75 9.84
N ILE A 99 -4.43 -1.22 10.92
CA ILE A 99 -5.84 -1.66 10.93
C ILE A 99 -6.80 -0.46 10.95
N ASN A 100 -6.42 0.63 11.63
CA ASN A 100 -7.28 1.81 11.80
C ASN A 100 -6.46 3.11 11.88
N ALA A 101 -7.16 4.25 11.83
CA ALA A 101 -6.54 5.56 11.89
C ALA A 101 -5.91 5.87 13.26
N LYS A 102 -6.38 5.27 14.36
CA LYS A 102 -5.80 5.45 15.70
C LYS A 102 -4.36 4.93 15.74
N GLU A 103 -4.15 3.68 15.32
CA GLU A 103 -2.81 3.10 15.22
C GLU A 103 -1.90 3.91 14.28
N THR A 104 -2.45 4.42 13.15
CA THR A 104 -1.72 5.29 12.23
C THR A 104 -1.22 6.56 12.89
N ILE A 105 -2.08 7.23 13.67
CA ILE A 105 -1.71 8.47 14.40
C ILE A 105 -0.57 8.18 15.38
N GLU A 106 -0.69 7.10 16.15
CA GLU A 106 0.31 6.72 17.16
C GLU A 106 1.69 6.45 16.51
N LEU A 107 1.73 5.75 15.36
CA LEU A 107 2.98 5.51 14.63
C LEU A 107 3.58 6.80 14.07
N ILE A 108 2.77 7.69 13.50
CA ILE A 108 3.23 8.99 12.97
C ILE A 108 3.85 9.83 14.10
N GLU A 109 3.18 9.89 15.25
CA GLU A 109 3.69 10.62 16.42
C GLU A 109 4.97 10.00 16.98
N ALA A 110 5.02 8.67 17.07
CA ALA A 110 6.22 7.96 17.50
C ALA A 110 7.41 8.22 16.55
N ALA A 111 7.19 8.19 15.24
CA ALA A 111 8.23 8.47 14.25
C ALA A 111 8.75 9.91 14.36
N LYS A 112 7.85 10.89 14.57
CA LYS A 112 8.24 12.30 14.82
C LYS A 112 9.08 12.43 16.10
N ARG A 113 8.65 11.84 17.20
CA ARG A 113 9.40 11.88 18.48
C ARG A 113 10.80 11.26 18.37
N ASN A 114 10.93 10.17 17.60
CA ASN A 114 12.20 9.46 17.40
C ASN A 114 13.04 10.02 16.24
N ASN A 115 12.53 11.01 15.50
CA ASN A 115 13.18 11.63 14.33
C ASN A 115 13.59 10.61 13.25
N VAL A 116 12.76 9.61 12.99
CA VAL A 116 13.00 8.58 11.97
C VAL A 116 12.10 8.77 10.76
N TYR A 117 12.54 8.27 9.60
CA TYR A 117 11.72 8.20 8.40
C TYR A 117 10.71 7.06 8.52
N ILE A 118 9.48 7.33 8.09
CA ILE A 118 8.43 6.32 7.96
C ILE A 118 7.62 6.57 6.69
N ALA A 119 7.29 5.50 5.96
CA ALA A 119 6.42 5.56 4.79
C ALA A 119 5.59 4.27 4.63
N GLU A 120 4.41 4.40 4.03
CA GLU A 120 3.60 3.27 3.58
C GLU A 120 4.13 2.73 2.24
N ALA A 121 4.31 1.42 2.15
CA ALA A 121 4.72 0.73 0.93
C ALA A 121 3.56 0.64 -0.09
N MET A 122 2.97 1.77 -0.42
CA MET A 122 1.94 1.90 -1.44
C MET A 122 2.61 2.03 -2.82
N TRP A 123 3.27 0.98 -3.25
CA TRP A 123 4.14 0.90 -4.43
C TRP A 123 3.58 1.51 -5.71
N THR A 124 2.24 1.48 -5.90
CA THR A 124 1.56 2.11 -7.04
C THR A 124 1.93 3.58 -7.18
N TRP A 125 2.00 4.33 -6.08
CA TRP A 125 2.27 5.77 -6.09
C TRP A 125 3.76 6.12 -6.13
N PHE A 126 4.61 5.13 -6.03
CA PHE A 126 6.02 5.23 -6.40
C PHE A 126 6.27 4.94 -7.90
N ASN A 127 5.24 4.74 -8.72
CA ASN A 127 5.36 4.50 -10.16
C ASN A 127 4.90 5.72 -10.97
N ASP A 128 5.56 5.97 -12.10
CA ASP A 128 5.33 7.17 -12.92
C ASP A 128 3.93 7.19 -13.55
N SER A 129 3.30 6.01 -13.74
CA SER A 129 1.93 5.91 -14.27
C SER A 129 0.90 6.60 -13.38
N ALA A 130 0.99 6.40 -12.06
CA ALA A 130 0.07 7.04 -11.11
C ALA A 130 0.29 8.56 -11.06
N ILE A 131 1.55 9.00 -11.05
CA ILE A 131 1.92 10.41 -11.11
C ILE A 131 1.39 11.03 -12.40
N LYS A 132 1.56 10.36 -13.54
CA LYS A 132 1.07 10.83 -14.84
C LYS A 132 -0.44 10.92 -14.90
N ALA A 133 -1.17 9.96 -14.34
CA ALA A 133 -2.63 10.02 -14.25
C ALA A 133 -3.09 11.27 -13.45
N LYS A 134 -2.42 11.57 -12.32
CA LYS A 134 -2.70 12.75 -11.49
C LYS A 134 -2.45 14.08 -12.24
N GLU A 135 -1.43 14.12 -13.09
CA GLU A 135 -1.18 15.30 -13.96
C GLU A 135 -2.26 15.46 -15.02
N LEU A 136 -2.61 14.36 -15.70
CA LEU A 136 -3.53 14.39 -16.84
C LEU A 136 -4.98 14.67 -16.42
N VAL A 137 -5.40 14.23 -15.22
CA VAL A 137 -6.75 14.55 -14.69
C VAL A 137 -7.02 16.06 -14.66
N LYS A 138 -6.00 16.88 -14.44
CA LYS A 138 -6.13 18.34 -14.46
C LYS A 138 -6.43 18.93 -15.87
N LYS A 139 -6.26 18.13 -16.94
CA LYS A 139 -6.42 18.57 -18.33
C LYS A 139 -7.79 18.25 -18.91
N ILE A 140 -8.61 17.43 -18.26
CA ILE A 140 -9.91 16.99 -18.78
C ILE A 140 -11.08 17.90 -18.38
N GLY A 141 -10.79 19.05 -17.79
CA GLY A 141 -11.80 20.04 -17.39
C GLY A 141 -12.55 19.66 -16.11
N ASN A 142 -13.82 20.05 -16.01
CA ASN A 142 -14.67 19.68 -14.87
C ASN A 142 -15.02 18.21 -14.92
N ILE A 143 -14.81 17.52 -13.82
CA ILE A 143 -15.08 16.07 -13.74
C ILE A 143 -16.58 15.86 -13.63
N ASN A 144 -17.11 14.96 -14.46
CA ASN A 144 -18.53 14.59 -14.49
C ASN A 144 -18.77 13.23 -13.83
N ARG A 145 -17.80 12.32 -13.92
CA ARG A 145 -17.89 10.96 -13.38
C ARG A 145 -16.53 10.33 -13.21
N ALA A 146 -16.39 9.53 -12.16
CA ALA A 146 -15.26 8.62 -11.99
C ALA A 146 -15.73 7.21 -11.64
N LYS A 147 -14.98 6.20 -12.12
CA LYS A 147 -15.16 4.79 -11.75
C LYS A 147 -13.80 4.15 -11.53
N ILE A 148 -13.65 3.46 -10.41
CA ILE A 148 -12.44 2.70 -10.11
C ILE A 148 -12.89 1.32 -9.63
N SER A 149 -12.35 0.26 -10.22
CA SER A 149 -12.70 -1.10 -9.82
C SER A 149 -11.47 -1.98 -9.72
N PHE A 150 -11.45 -2.81 -8.68
CA PHE A 150 -10.38 -3.75 -8.42
C PHE A 150 -10.93 -5.03 -7.80
N GLY A 151 -10.75 -6.15 -8.45
CA GLY A 151 -11.21 -7.42 -7.89
C GLY A 151 -10.82 -8.63 -8.71
N PHE A 152 -10.42 -9.65 -7.99
CA PHE A 152 -10.18 -10.99 -8.54
C PHE A 152 -10.49 -12.05 -7.48
N PRO A 153 -10.95 -13.24 -7.90
CA PRO A 153 -11.19 -14.31 -6.96
C PRO A 153 -9.87 -14.78 -6.37
N ILE A 154 -9.70 -14.55 -5.08
CA ILE A 154 -8.54 -15.10 -4.38
C ILE A 154 -8.70 -16.60 -4.33
N LYS A 155 -7.78 -17.31 -4.99
CA LYS A 155 -7.78 -18.77 -5.19
C LYS A 155 -7.63 -19.55 -3.88
N SER A 156 -8.52 -19.33 -2.95
CA SER A 156 -8.73 -20.23 -1.85
C SER A 156 -10.17 -20.74 -1.95
N LEU A 157 -10.39 -21.78 -2.73
CA LEU A 157 -11.66 -22.52 -2.74
C LEU A 157 -12.07 -22.93 -1.32
N SER A 158 -11.09 -23.08 -0.42
CA SER A 158 -11.31 -23.37 0.99
C SER A 158 -11.64 -22.18 1.86
N LYS A 159 -11.62 -20.92 1.32
CA LYS A 159 -11.76 -19.68 2.10
C LYS A 159 -10.87 -19.65 3.33
N LYS A 160 -9.62 -20.11 3.19
CA LYS A 160 -8.59 -20.14 4.23
C LYS A 160 -7.48 -19.12 3.92
N GLY A 161 -6.72 -18.76 4.95
CA GLY A 161 -5.61 -17.81 4.84
C GLY A 161 -5.95 -16.43 5.38
N ARG A 162 -4.96 -15.53 5.42
CA ARG A 162 -5.04 -14.23 6.09
C ARG A 162 -6.22 -13.36 5.66
N LEU A 163 -6.58 -13.40 4.37
CA LEU A 163 -7.65 -12.56 3.82
C LEU A 163 -9.05 -12.99 4.24
N TRP A 164 -9.20 -14.24 4.71
CA TRP A 164 -10.44 -14.81 5.22
C TRP A 164 -10.51 -14.84 6.75
N ASP A 165 -9.52 -14.22 7.41
CA ASP A 165 -9.33 -14.26 8.85
C ASP A 165 -9.44 -12.85 9.43
N ILE A 166 -10.52 -12.59 10.16
CA ILE A 166 -10.79 -11.30 10.79
C ILE A 166 -9.70 -10.91 11.79
N ASP A 167 -9.11 -11.90 12.50
CA ASP A 167 -8.07 -11.65 13.49
C ASP A 167 -6.73 -11.22 12.87
N LYS A 168 -6.57 -11.42 11.56
CA LYS A 168 -5.38 -10.99 10.80
C LYS A 168 -5.61 -9.74 9.97
N GLY A 169 -6.69 -9.02 10.22
CA GLY A 169 -7.06 -7.87 9.40
C GLY A 169 -7.43 -8.27 7.98
N GLY A 170 -8.16 -9.40 7.82
CA GLY A 170 -8.66 -9.86 6.52
C GLY A 170 -9.79 -9.01 6.00
N GLY A 171 -10.20 -9.24 4.75
CA GLY A 171 -11.27 -8.53 4.06
C GLY A 171 -10.81 -7.87 2.76
N ALA A 172 -11.77 -7.52 1.93
CA ALA A 172 -11.53 -6.91 0.62
C ALA A 172 -11.07 -5.45 0.75
N LEU A 173 -11.66 -4.71 1.67
CA LEU A 173 -11.40 -3.29 1.87
C LEU A 173 -9.94 -3.01 2.24
N LEU A 174 -9.43 -3.68 3.28
CA LEU A 174 -8.05 -3.46 3.74
C LEU A 174 -7.02 -3.94 2.72
N ASP A 175 -7.25 -5.09 2.08
CA ASP A 175 -6.24 -5.68 1.19
C ASP A 175 -6.26 -5.09 -0.23
N LEU A 176 -7.44 -4.99 -0.84
CA LEU A 176 -7.61 -4.49 -2.21
C LEU A 176 -8.16 -3.06 -2.25
N GLY A 177 -9.07 -2.72 -1.34
CA GLY A 177 -9.77 -1.44 -1.33
C GLY A 177 -8.86 -0.24 -1.10
N VAL A 178 -7.77 -0.44 -0.38
CA VAL A 178 -6.76 0.61 -0.17
C VAL A 178 -6.23 1.19 -1.49
N TYR A 179 -6.14 0.41 -2.57
CA TYR A 179 -5.68 0.86 -3.88
C TYR A 179 -6.67 1.83 -4.56
N PRO A 180 -7.95 1.45 -4.84
CA PRO A 180 -8.88 2.36 -5.49
C PRO A 180 -9.27 3.54 -4.61
N ILE A 181 -9.31 3.38 -3.28
CA ILE A 181 -9.57 4.48 -2.34
C ILE A 181 -8.43 5.50 -2.40
N ARG A 182 -7.18 5.05 -2.33
CA ARG A 182 -6.04 5.95 -2.50
C ARG A 182 -6.03 6.60 -3.87
N TYR A 183 -6.36 5.86 -4.92
CA TYR A 183 -6.41 6.41 -6.27
C TYR A 183 -7.43 7.54 -6.38
N ALA A 184 -8.63 7.38 -5.82
CA ALA A 184 -9.64 8.42 -5.75
C ALA A 184 -9.16 9.63 -4.92
N TYR A 185 -8.58 9.38 -3.74
CA TYR A 185 -8.05 10.43 -2.87
C TYR A 185 -6.95 11.26 -3.56
N GLU A 186 -6.00 10.63 -4.21
CA GLU A 186 -4.89 11.32 -4.87
C GLU A 186 -5.32 12.14 -6.10
N LEU A 187 -6.40 11.72 -6.77
CA LEU A 187 -6.94 12.43 -7.91
C LEU A 187 -7.90 13.56 -7.51
N PHE A 188 -8.70 13.36 -6.46
CA PHE A 188 -9.85 14.21 -6.16
C PHE A 188 -9.85 14.77 -4.73
N GLY A 189 -8.96 14.30 -3.85
CA GLY A 189 -8.95 14.68 -2.44
C GLY A 189 -9.97 13.90 -1.58
N ILE A 190 -10.29 14.47 -0.42
CA ILE A 190 -11.26 13.89 0.52
C ILE A 190 -12.68 14.06 -0.02
N PRO A 191 -13.49 12.99 -0.11
CA PRO A 191 -14.89 13.11 -0.51
C PRO A 191 -15.72 13.85 0.55
N LYS A 192 -16.75 14.59 0.13
CA LYS A 192 -17.69 15.27 1.03
C LYS A 192 -18.56 14.29 1.80
N ASN A 193 -18.94 13.19 1.15
CA ASN A 193 -19.71 12.12 1.74
C ASN A 193 -19.30 10.77 1.15
N ILE A 194 -19.53 9.71 1.92
CA ILE A 194 -19.24 8.33 1.55
C ILE A 194 -20.49 7.49 1.79
N LYS A 195 -20.89 6.72 0.78
CA LYS A 195 -21.91 5.67 0.92
C LYS A 195 -21.23 4.33 0.64
N ALA A 196 -21.38 3.38 1.55
CA ALA A 196 -20.74 2.08 1.47
C ALA A 196 -21.74 0.95 1.72
N SER A 197 -21.61 -0.12 0.95
CA SER A 197 -22.30 -1.39 1.19
C SER A 197 -21.36 -2.56 0.87
N SER A 198 -21.55 -3.68 1.54
CA SER A 198 -20.69 -4.86 1.38
C SER A 198 -21.45 -6.17 1.53
N LYS A 199 -20.87 -7.24 0.96
CA LYS A 199 -21.20 -8.62 1.31
C LYS A 199 -20.27 -9.11 2.39
N ILE A 200 -20.82 -9.44 3.56
CA ILE A 200 -20.06 -9.90 4.71
C ILE A 200 -20.02 -11.43 4.76
N TYR A 201 -18.85 -11.98 5.07
CA TYR A 201 -18.63 -13.40 5.32
C TYR A 201 -17.76 -13.60 6.56
N LYS A 202 -18.30 -14.23 7.60
CA LYS A 202 -17.59 -14.47 8.88
C LYS A 202 -16.91 -13.22 9.45
N GLY A 203 -17.62 -12.09 9.42
CA GLY A 203 -17.14 -10.81 9.96
C GLY A 203 -16.26 -9.98 9.03
N ILE A 204 -15.79 -10.52 7.90
CA ILE A 204 -15.03 -9.77 6.90
C ILE A 204 -15.89 -9.36 5.71
N ASP A 205 -15.54 -8.26 5.08
CA ASP A 205 -16.08 -7.80 3.80
C ASP A 205 -15.47 -8.60 2.63
N THR A 206 -16.28 -8.89 1.62
CA THR A 206 -15.82 -9.68 0.46
C THR A 206 -16.09 -9.01 -0.88
N ASN A 207 -17.11 -8.15 -0.94
CA ASN A 207 -17.46 -7.39 -2.14
C ASN A 207 -18.03 -6.04 -1.70
N ASP A 208 -17.29 -4.97 -1.98
CA ASP A 208 -17.67 -3.64 -1.58
C ASP A 208 -18.14 -2.81 -2.77
N SER A 209 -19.17 -2.00 -2.53
CA SER A 209 -19.64 -0.98 -3.43
C SER A 209 -19.67 0.35 -2.69
N LEU A 210 -18.82 1.29 -3.14
CA LEU A 210 -18.65 2.58 -2.52
C LEU A 210 -19.04 3.68 -3.51
N ILE A 211 -19.63 4.75 -2.99
CA ILE A 211 -19.88 6.00 -3.71
C ILE A 211 -19.23 7.12 -2.92
N PHE A 212 -18.21 7.74 -3.49
CA PHE A 212 -17.57 8.94 -2.96
C PHE A 212 -18.21 10.15 -3.65
N GLU A 213 -18.85 11.01 -2.87
CA GLU A 213 -19.51 12.22 -3.36
C GLU A 213 -18.57 13.42 -3.29
N TYR A 214 -18.36 14.07 -4.43
CA TYR A 214 -17.57 15.29 -4.58
C TYR A 214 -18.45 16.44 -5.12
N ASP A 215 -17.89 17.64 -5.23
CA ASP A 215 -18.58 18.75 -5.87
C ASP A 215 -18.80 18.46 -7.36
N GLY A 216 -20.06 18.33 -7.75
CA GLY A 216 -20.46 18.15 -9.15
C GLY A 216 -20.34 16.74 -9.72
N PHE A 217 -19.77 15.76 -8.99
CA PHE A 217 -19.67 14.39 -9.47
C PHE A 217 -19.59 13.33 -8.37
N ASN A 218 -19.76 12.08 -8.77
CA ASN A 218 -19.53 10.91 -7.92
C ASN A 218 -18.43 10.03 -8.47
N CYS A 219 -17.62 9.45 -7.57
CA CYS A 219 -16.70 8.37 -7.87
C CYS A 219 -17.26 7.04 -7.37
N GLU A 220 -17.60 6.15 -8.30
CA GLU A 220 -18.05 4.79 -8.01
C GLU A 220 -16.83 3.88 -7.82
N ILE A 221 -16.73 3.19 -6.68
CA ILE A 221 -15.63 2.26 -6.39
C ILE A 221 -16.22 0.87 -6.16
N LYS A 222 -15.66 -0.15 -6.81
CA LYS A 222 -16.02 -1.55 -6.61
C LYS A 222 -14.79 -2.37 -6.28
N ILE A 223 -14.91 -3.19 -5.23
CA ILE A 223 -13.84 -4.04 -4.73
C ILE A 223 -14.38 -5.46 -4.56
N SER A 224 -13.58 -6.48 -4.89
CA SER A 224 -13.99 -7.86 -4.66
C SER A 224 -12.80 -8.81 -4.51
N ILE A 225 -12.87 -9.68 -3.50
CA ILE A 225 -11.98 -10.84 -3.34
C ILE A 225 -12.62 -12.15 -3.83
N THR A 226 -13.85 -12.09 -4.35
CA THR A 226 -14.62 -13.27 -4.79
C THR A 226 -15.00 -13.24 -6.26
N SER A 227 -14.91 -12.08 -6.92
CA SER A 227 -15.34 -11.90 -8.31
C SER A 227 -14.26 -11.19 -9.14
N ILE A 228 -14.18 -11.52 -10.42
CA ILE A 228 -13.36 -10.77 -11.37
C ILE A 228 -14.06 -9.45 -11.64
N LEU A 229 -13.38 -8.35 -11.41
CA LEU A 229 -13.78 -7.00 -11.82
C LEU A 229 -12.77 -6.46 -12.83
N SER A 230 -13.20 -5.49 -13.63
CA SER A 230 -12.26 -4.76 -14.49
C SER A 230 -11.30 -3.96 -13.60
N GLU A 231 -9.99 -4.21 -13.72
CA GLU A 231 -8.99 -3.40 -13.03
C GLU A 231 -8.75 -2.11 -13.80
N VAL A 232 -9.57 -1.10 -13.54
CA VAL A 232 -9.52 0.15 -14.29
C VAL A 232 -9.86 1.35 -13.41
N ALA A 233 -9.11 2.44 -13.60
CA ALA A 233 -9.54 3.77 -13.19
C ALA A 233 -9.98 4.53 -14.44
N LEU A 234 -11.23 5.00 -14.45
CA LEU A 234 -11.84 5.77 -15.51
C LEU A 234 -12.35 7.10 -14.95
N VAL A 235 -11.90 8.20 -15.53
CA VAL A 235 -12.31 9.56 -15.13
C VAL A 235 -12.77 10.30 -16.38
N LYS A 236 -13.98 10.86 -16.33
CA LYS A 236 -14.55 11.67 -17.42
C LYS A 236 -14.75 13.11 -16.96
N GLY A 237 -14.29 14.01 -17.78
CA GLY A 237 -14.54 15.45 -17.64
C GLY A 237 -15.21 16.01 -18.90
N ASP A 238 -15.52 17.31 -18.87
CA ASP A 238 -16.15 18.02 -20.00
C ASP A 238 -15.23 18.24 -21.19
N LYS A 239 -13.89 18.11 -21.00
CA LYS A 239 -12.86 18.29 -22.05
C LYS A 239 -12.09 17.00 -22.40
N GLY A 240 -12.46 15.86 -21.81
CA GLY A 240 -11.81 14.61 -22.14
C GLY A 240 -12.03 13.49 -21.13
N GLU A 241 -11.32 12.40 -21.35
CA GLU A 241 -11.40 11.19 -20.51
C GLU A 241 -10.00 10.64 -20.24
N ILE A 242 -9.78 10.16 -19.03
CA ILE A 242 -8.59 9.40 -18.67
C ILE A 242 -9.00 7.98 -18.32
N LYS A 243 -8.31 7.02 -18.93
CA LYS A 243 -8.45 5.59 -18.62
C LYS A 243 -7.09 5.01 -18.25
N VAL A 244 -7.01 4.39 -17.08
CA VAL A 244 -5.82 3.70 -16.60
C VAL A 244 -6.15 2.23 -16.42
N PRO A 245 -5.93 1.37 -17.42
CA PRO A 245 -6.06 -0.07 -17.26
C PRO A 245 -5.02 -0.59 -16.29
N TRP A 246 -5.39 -1.58 -15.48
CA TRP A 246 -4.50 -2.17 -14.47
C TRP A 246 -3.88 -1.10 -13.55
N PHE A 247 -4.70 -0.16 -13.09
CA PHE A 247 -4.27 1.09 -12.48
C PHE A 247 -3.29 0.90 -11.30
N HIS A 248 -3.36 -0.22 -10.58
CA HIS A 248 -2.44 -0.52 -9.49
C HIS A 248 -1.03 -0.89 -9.99
N CYS A 249 -0.91 -1.40 -11.22
CA CYS A 249 0.35 -1.76 -11.88
C CYS A 249 0.40 -1.28 -13.34
N ALA A 250 -0.13 -0.09 -13.61
CA ALA A 250 -0.35 0.39 -14.96
C ALA A 250 0.93 0.51 -15.79
N HIS A 251 0.86 0.01 -17.03
CA HIS A 251 1.87 0.23 -18.06
C HIS A 251 1.57 1.45 -18.92
N LYS A 252 0.33 1.93 -18.91
CA LYS A 252 -0.12 3.04 -19.77
C LYS A 252 -1.21 3.85 -19.09
N VAL A 253 -1.22 5.14 -19.40
CA VAL A 253 -2.32 6.06 -19.13
C VAL A 253 -2.86 6.52 -20.49
N ILE A 254 -4.16 6.43 -20.69
CA ILE A 254 -4.82 6.82 -21.94
C ILE A 254 -5.58 8.10 -21.68
N HIS A 255 -5.24 9.17 -22.41
CA HIS A 255 -5.95 10.44 -22.42
C HIS A 255 -6.64 10.58 -23.79
N LYS A 256 -7.97 10.64 -23.80
CA LYS A 256 -8.72 10.57 -25.05
C LYS A 256 -8.99 11.91 -25.73
N SER A 257 -8.84 13.06 -25.06
CA SER A 257 -9.02 14.33 -25.76
C SER A 257 -8.06 14.52 -26.93
N ASP A 258 -6.82 13.95 -26.79
CA ASP A 258 -5.75 14.07 -27.76
C ASP A 258 -5.32 12.70 -28.32
N GLU A 259 -6.09 11.64 -28.04
CA GLU A 259 -5.72 10.24 -28.31
C GLU A 259 -4.34 9.84 -27.78
N THR A 260 -3.81 10.60 -26.82
CA THR A 260 -2.47 10.43 -26.28
C THR A 260 -2.40 9.19 -25.40
N LYS A 261 -1.43 8.32 -25.65
CA LYS A 261 -1.12 7.15 -24.81
C LYS A 261 0.28 7.34 -24.24
N THR A 262 0.37 7.37 -22.90
CA THR A 262 1.64 7.39 -22.23
C THR A 262 1.99 5.98 -21.77
N TYR A 263 3.15 5.49 -22.16
CA TYR A 263 3.69 4.20 -21.71
C TYR A 263 4.67 4.44 -20.55
N VAL A 264 4.65 3.55 -19.58
CA VAL A 264 5.51 3.62 -18.40
C VAL A 264 6.37 2.38 -18.35
N ASP A 265 7.65 2.56 -18.00
CA ASP A 265 8.52 1.44 -17.72
C ASP A 265 8.16 0.84 -16.36
N ASN A 266 7.67 -0.40 -16.38
CA ASN A 266 7.35 -1.18 -15.18
C ASN A 266 8.36 -2.30 -14.93
N SER A 267 9.56 -2.23 -15.48
CA SER A 267 10.61 -3.26 -15.32
C SER A 267 10.99 -3.49 -13.85
N LEU A 268 10.80 -2.47 -13.00
CA LEU A 268 11.07 -2.51 -11.55
C LEU A 268 9.87 -1.98 -10.75
N LEU A 269 8.70 -2.61 -10.86
CA LEU A 269 7.46 -2.17 -10.23
C LEU A 269 7.58 -1.95 -8.72
N TYR A 270 8.08 -2.94 -8.00
CA TYR A 270 8.27 -2.86 -6.54
C TYR A 270 9.63 -2.26 -6.19
N GLY A 271 10.65 -2.49 -6.98
CA GLY A 271 12.00 -1.96 -6.75
C GLY A 271 12.04 -0.44 -6.74
N ARG A 272 11.18 0.22 -7.52
CA ARG A 272 11.13 1.69 -7.59
C ARG A 272 10.78 2.35 -6.26
N GLN A 273 9.91 1.77 -5.45
CA GLN A 273 9.61 2.32 -4.13
C GLN A 273 10.83 2.27 -3.21
N PHE A 274 11.64 1.21 -3.28
CA PHE A 274 12.85 1.09 -2.47
C PHE A 274 13.87 2.15 -2.85
N SER A 275 14.20 2.29 -4.14
CA SER A 275 15.17 3.29 -4.59
C SER A 275 14.75 4.72 -4.22
N ARG A 276 13.45 5.06 -4.35
CA ARG A 276 12.93 6.38 -3.98
C ARG A 276 12.97 6.62 -2.47
N VAL A 277 12.59 5.62 -1.67
CA VAL A 277 12.68 5.67 -0.20
C VAL A 277 14.14 5.81 0.26
N GLU A 278 15.07 5.07 -0.34
CA GLU A 278 16.49 5.20 -0.05
C GLU A 278 17.02 6.61 -0.33
N ASP A 279 16.65 7.20 -1.48
CA ASP A 279 17.04 8.57 -1.83
C ASP A 279 16.46 9.59 -0.84
N GLU A 280 15.22 9.40 -0.40
CA GLU A 280 14.57 10.24 0.60
C GLU A 280 15.25 10.14 1.98
N ILE A 281 15.58 8.92 2.42
CA ILE A 281 16.31 8.70 3.70
C ILE A 281 17.71 9.31 3.64
N ILE A 282 18.45 9.06 2.56
CA ILE A 282 19.82 9.60 2.37
C ILE A 282 19.79 11.14 2.33
N SER A 283 18.75 11.75 1.75
CA SER A 283 18.57 13.21 1.74
C SER A 283 18.07 13.79 3.07
N GLY A 284 17.86 12.96 4.10
CA GLY A 284 17.45 13.39 5.43
C GLY A 284 15.97 13.65 5.61
N LYS A 285 15.10 13.30 4.64
CA LYS A 285 13.64 13.40 4.80
C LYS A 285 13.16 12.47 5.90
N LYS A 286 11.96 12.76 6.44
CA LYS A 286 11.31 11.99 7.51
C LYS A 286 10.01 11.32 7.07
N GLU A 287 9.51 11.67 5.89
CA GLU A 287 8.36 11.05 5.24
C GLU A 287 8.52 11.05 3.73
N SER A 288 7.72 10.26 3.05
CA SER A 288 7.75 10.19 1.59
C SER A 288 7.07 11.39 0.93
N SER A 289 7.70 11.92 -0.11
CA SER A 289 7.11 12.91 -1.02
C SER A 289 6.09 12.31 -1.99
N TYR A 290 6.12 11.00 -2.18
CA TYR A 290 5.22 10.26 -3.06
C TYR A 290 3.97 9.77 -2.35
N VAL A 291 4.13 9.36 -1.09
CA VAL A 291 3.09 8.80 -0.22
C VAL A 291 3.21 9.47 1.14
N SER A 292 2.63 10.69 1.26
CA SER A 292 2.76 11.47 2.49
C SER A 292 2.03 10.81 3.66
N LEU A 293 2.53 11.02 4.88
CA LEU A 293 1.88 10.54 6.10
C LEU A 293 0.48 11.13 6.28
N LYS A 294 0.28 12.37 5.80
CA LYS A 294 -1.06 12.98 5.76
C LYS A 294 -2.01 12.16 4.91
N SER A 295 -1.62 11.81 3.68
CA SER A 295 -2.47 11.02 2.78
C SER A 295 -2.74 9.62 3.32
N THR A 296 -1.74 8.97 3.92
CA THR A 296 -1.89 7.67 4.58
C THR A 296 -2.92 7.76 5.72
N LEU A 297 -2.83 8.76 6.59
CA LEU A 297 -3.80 8.97 7.68
C LEU A 297 -5.21 9.28 7.17
N ASP A 298 -5.34 10.15 6.16
CA ASP A 298 -6.65 10.50 5.59
C ASP A 298 -7.34 9.26 4.99
N ILE A 299 -6.58 8.41 4.30
CA ILE A 299 -7.09 7.15 3.74
C ILE A 299 -7.52 6.18 4.83
N MET A 300 -6.75 6.03 5.90
CA MET A 300 -7.16 5.19 7.02
C MET A 300 -8.45 5.70 7.68
N LYS A 301 -8.62 7.02 7.84
CA LYS A 301 -9.88 7.62 8.31
C LYS A 301 -11.05 7.32 7.37
N ILE A 302 -10.85 7.42 6.06
CA ILE A 302 -11.86 7.06 5.05
C ILE A 302 -12.24 5.59 5.20
N MET A 303 -11.26 4.69 5.36
CA MET A 303 -11.51 3.27 5.54
C MET A 303 -12.24 2.97 6.85
N ASP A 304 -11.95 3.68 7.94
CA ASP A 304 -12.70 3.56 9.21
C ASP A 304 -14.17 3.97 9.05
N VAL A 305 -14.44 5.06 8.30
CA VAL A 305 -15.83 5.48 7.98
C VAL A 305 -16.55 4.40 7.18
N ILE A 306 -15.89 3.82 6.18
CA ILE A 306 -16.45 2.73 5.37
C ILE A 306 -16.74 1.52 6.23
N ARG A 307 -15.77 1.05 7.04
CA ARG A 307 -15.92 -0.12 7.93
C ARG A 307 -17.10 0.05 8.89
N LYS A 308 -17.26 1.24 9.46
CA LYS A 308 -18.41 1.56 10.32
C LYS A 308 -19.74 1.40 9.59
N GLN A 309 -19.84 1.83 8.33
CA GLN A 309 -21.07 1.71 7.53
C GLN A 309 -21.38 0.27 7.15
N ILE A 310 -20.38 -0.54 6.82
CA ILE A 310 -20.55 -1.94 6.40
C ILE A 310 -20.56 -2.94 7.57
N GLY A 311 -20.36 -2.47 8.80
CA GLY A 311 -20.42 -3.30 10.01
C GLY A 311 -19.20 -4.22 10.21
N VAL A 312 -18.00 -3.85 9.69
CA VAL A 312 -16.74 -4.58 9.91
C VAL A 312 -15.95 -3.94 11.04
N SER A 313 -15.60 -4.73 12.06
CA SER A 313 -14.82 -4.28 13.21
C SER A 313 -13.74 -5.32 13.55
N TYR A 314 -12.54 -4.86 13.78
CA TYR A 314 -11.41 -5.68 14.19
C TYR A 314 -11.15 -5.55 15.70
N LYS A 315 -10.35 -6.47 16.27
CA LYS A 315 -10.02 -6.41 17.70
C LYS A 315 -9.29 -5.12 18.11
N GLN A 316 -8.54 -4.51 17.17
CA GLN A 316 -7.81 -3.26 17.36
C GLN A 316 -8.72 -2.01 17.43
N ASP A 317 -10.00 -2.16 17.14
CA ASP A 317 -10.98 -1.06 17.23
C ASP A 317 -11.57 -0.93 18.65
N LYS A 318 -11.31 -1.90 19.51
CA LYS A 318 -11.73 -1.93 20.92
C LYS A 318 -10.65 -1.29 21.78
#